data_09ad11187cd9e47c358f10b30f5c26a8
#
_entry.id   09ad11187cd9e47c358f10b30f5c26a8
#
_cell.length_a   1.000
_cell.length_b   1.000
_cell.length_c   1.000
_cell.angle_alpha   90.00
_cell.angle_beta   90.00
_cell.angle_gamma   90.00
#
_symmetry.space_group_name_H-M   'P 1'
#
loop_
_entity.id
_entity.type
_entity.pdbx_description
1 polymer ?
#
loop_
_entity_poly.entity_id
_entity_poly.type
_entity_poly.pdbx_seq_one_letter_code
_entity_poly.pdbx_strand_id
1 'polypeptide(L)'
;ALITISALIMLSATSLLSANDNVESVTIIGSKEDARNLAGSGTVISEDDLKKIVDTDIHKILSAVPGLYFRTEDGYGLRPNISIRGTSIDRSAKVTLMEDGVLIAPAPYTSASAYYFPTSGRINSVEVLKGPSSISAGPSTIGGAINLISTPIPETTSGRLVQEFGENGMVRTH
;
A
#
# COMPACT_ATOMS: atom_id res chain seq x y z
N ALA A 1 31.40 -60.58 28.15
CA ALA A 1 30.04 -60.31 27.69
C ALA A 1 29.95 -58.85 27.22
N LEU A 2 30.00 -58.63 25.93
CA LEU A 2 29.76 -57.30 25.35
C LEU A 2 28.23 -57.17 25.13
N ILE A 3 27.65 -56.19 25.79
CA ILE A 3 26.28 -55.81 25.57
C ILE A 3 26.33 -54.68 24.49
N THR A 4 25.93 -55.02 23.28
CA THR A 4 25.70 -54.04 22.22
C THR A 4 24.33 -53.43 22.40
N ILE A 5 24.27 -52.18 22.84
CA ILE A 5 23.05 -51.38 22.87
C ILE A 5 22.87 -50.78 21.47
N SER A 6 21.91 -51.36 20.74
CA SER A 6 21.47 -50.84 19.44
C SER A 6 20.49 -49.71 19.69
N ALA A 7 20.95 -48.47 19.62
CA ALA A 7 20.11 -47.30 19.66
C ALA A 7 19.33 -47.17 18.34
N LEU A 8 18.07 -47.57 18.38
CA LEU A 8 17.12 -47.35 17.27
C LEU A 8 16.76 -45.86 17.23
N ILE A 9 17.44 -45.10 16.39
CA ILE A 9 17.08 -43.71 16.11
C ILE A 9 15.80 -43.75 15.25
N MET A 10 14.66 -43.55 15.87
CA MET A 10 13.43 -43.22 15.17
C MET A 10 13.60 -41.79 14.55
N LEU A 11 13.92 -41.77 13.27
CA LEU A 11 13.87 -40.56 12.48
C LEU A 11 12.38 -40.24 12.21
N SER A 12 11.79 -39.48 13.11
CA SER A 12 10.47 -38.90 12.87
C SER A 12 10.60 -37.89 11.75
N ALA A 13 10.23 -38.28 10.54
CA ALA A 13 10.01 -37.35 9.47
C ALA A 13 8.83 -36.42 9.84
N THR A 14 9.12 -35.28 10.46
CA THR A 14 8.19 -34.18 10.51
C THR A 14 8.02 -33.71 9.07
N SER A 15 6.93 -34.10 8.43
CA SER A 15 6.44 -33.44 7.25
C SER A 15 6.22 -31.96 7.62
N LEU A 16 7.14 -31.10 7.20
CA LEU A 16 6.90 -29.68 7.16
C LEU A 16 5.71 -29.49 6.21
N LEU A 17 4.53 -29.36 6.79
CA LEU A 17 3.39 -28.83 6.07
C LEU A 17 3.83 -27.41 5.70
N SER A 18 4.25 -27.23 4.45
CA SER A 18 4.44 -25.91 3.86
C SER A 18 3.03 -25.32 3.80
N ALA A 19 2.67 -24.57 4.82
CA ALA A 19 1.54 -23.69 4.71
C ALA A 19 1.91 -22.73 3.58
N ASN A 20 1.20 -22.90 2.46
CA ASN A 20 1.27 -21.94 1.37
C ASN A 20 0.47 -20.73 1.85
N ASP A 21 1.05 -19.95 2.75
CA ASP A 21 0.55 -18.65 3.17
C ASP A 21 0.73 -17.68 2.00
N ASN A 22 -0.09 -17.89 0.97
CA ASN A 22 -0.48 -16.77 0.13
C ASN A 22 -1.23 -15.81 1.06
N VAL A 23 -0.51 -14.89 1.67
CA VAL A 23 -1.13 -13.71 2.27
C VAL A 23 -1.84 -13.02 1.12
N GLU A 24 -3.15 -13.18 1.10
CA GLU A 24 -4.00 -12.65 0.05
C GLU A 24 -3.91 -11.12 0.14
N SER A 25 -3.04 -10.53 -0.67
CA SER A 25 -3.04 -9.07 -0.82
C SER A 25 -4.30 -8.70 -1.59
N VAL A 26 -5.22 -8.00 -0.94
CA VAL A 26 -6.45 -7.56 -1.57
C VAL A 26 -6.13 -6.40 -2.51
N THR A 27 -5.76 -6.75 -3.72
CA THR A 27 -5.62 -5.81 -4.82
C THR A 27 -7.00 -5.59 -5.47
N ILE A 28 -7.29 -4.36 -5.85
CA ILE A 28 -8.54 -4.00 -6.54
C ILE A 28 -8.31 -4.00 -8.05
N ILE A 29 -7.12 -3.63 -8.48
CA ILE A 29 -6.73 -3.59 -9.89
C ILE A 29 -5.78 -4.73 -10.22
N GLY A 30 -4.79 -4.98 -9.37
CA GLY A 30 -3.75 -5.97 -9.53
C GLY A 30 -2.56 -5.48 -10.36
N SER A 31 -2.70 -5.32 -11.67
CA SER A 31 -1.59 -4.94 -12.56
C SER A 31 -1.87 -3.70 -13.39
N LYS A 32 -0.81 -3.13 -13.98
CA LYS A 32 -0.94 -2.03 -14.96
C LYS A 32 -1.74 -2.44 -16.19
N GLU A 33 -1.73 -3.71 -16.53
CA GLU A 33 -2.46 -4.24 -17.67
C GLU A 33 -3.95 -4.36 -17.36
N ASP A 34 -4.29 -4.85 -16.19
CA ASP A 34 -5.66 -4.91 -15.71
C ASP A 34 -6.29 -3.52 -15.59
N ALA A 35 -5.49 -2.52 -15.21
CA ALA A 35 -5.94 -1.13 -15.16
C ALA A 35 -6.46 -0.60 -16.50
N ARG A 36 -5.98 -1.12 -17.63
CA ARG A 36 -6.42 -0.70 -18.98
C ARG A 36 -7.79 -1.28 -19.35
N ASN A 37 -8.17 -2.39 -18.72
CA ASN A 37 -9.41 -3.10 -19.01
C ASN A 37 -10.57 -2.67 -18.10
N LEU A 38 -10.34 -1.74 -17.17
CA LEU A 38 -11.37 -1.28 -16.24
C LEU A 38 -12.41 -0.38 -16.94
N ALA A 39 -13.65 -0.52 -16.50
CA ALA A 39 -14.71 0.42 -16.86
C ALA A 39 -14.45 1.77 -16.16
N GLY A 40 -13.70 2.64 -16.80
CA GLY A 40 -13.27 3.92 -16.22
C GLY A 40 -11.79 4.16 -16.48
N SER A 41 -11.05 4.52 -15.46
CA SER A 41 -9.60 4.73 -15.55
C SER A 41 -8.95 4.23 -14.26
N GLY A 42 -8.10 3.24 -14.41
CA GLY A 42 -7.22 2.74 -13.37
C GLY A 42 -5.77 3.20 -13.57
N THR A 43 -5.05 3.39 -12.50
CA THR A 43 -3.61 3.64 -12.51
C THR A 43 -2.97 2.83 -11.39
N VAL A 44 -1.92 2.10 -11.71
CA VAL A 44 -1.12 1.37 -10.73
C VAL A 44 0.28 1.97 -10.70
N ILE A 45 0.71 2.43 -9.53
CA ILE A 45 2.10 2.79 -9.25
C ILE A 45 2.75 1.55 -8.63
N SER A 46 3.64 0.92 -9.36
CA SER A 46 4.30 -0.31 -8.93
C SER A 46 5.44 -0.02 -7.94
N GLU A 47 5.94 -1.06 -7.28
CA GLU A 47 7.11 -0.97 -6.41
C GLU A 47 8.32 -0.34 -7.11
N ASP A 48 8.56 -0.70 -8.37
CA ASP A 48 9.66 -0.13 -9.15
C ASP A 48 9.47 1.36 -9.47
N ASP A 49 8.22 1.81 -9.62
CA ASP A 49 7.93 3.23 -9.78
C ASP A 49 8.15 3.98 -8.46
N LEU A 50 7.72 3.40 -7.33
CA LEU A 50 7.94 3.97 -6.00
C LEU A 50 9.43 4.10 -5.68
N LYS A 51 10.24 3.10 -6.01
CA LYS A 51 11.71 3.16 -5.84
C LYS A 51 12.36 4.29 -6.63
N LYS A 52 11.80 4.69 -7.76
CA LYS A 52 12.32 5.81 -8.57
C LYS A 52 11.92 7.17 -8.02
N ILE A 53 10.75 7.26 -7.38
CA ILE A 53 10.22 8.54 -6.86
C ILE A 53 10.98 8.97 -5.60
N VAL A 54 11.48 8.03 -4.80
CA VAL A 54 12.28 8.25 -3.58
C VAL A 54 11.77 9.45 -2.75
N ASP A 55 10.50 9.42 -2.36
CA ASP A 55 9.92 10.49 -1.56
C ASP A 55 9.11 9.95 -0.37
N THR A 56 9.13 10.68 0.73
CA THR A 56 8.31 10.38 1.89
C THR A 56 6.91 10.94 1.76
N ASP A 57 6.77 12.01 1.00
CA ASP A 57 5.50 12.69 0.86
C ASP A 57 4.63 11.94 -0.15
N ILE A 58 3.54 11.38 0.35
CA ILE A 58 2.57 10.68 -0.49
C ILE A 58 2.00 11.57 -1.61
N HIS A 59 1.96 12.89 -1.42
CA HIS A 59 1.51 13.81 -2.47
C HIS A 59 2.40 13.75 -3.70
N LYS A 60 3.71 13.67 -3.52
CA LYS A 60 4.65 13.55 -4.63
C LYS A 60 4.52 12.21 -5.34
N ILE A 61 4.31 11.13 -4.59
CA ILE A 61 4.06 9.81 -5.14
C ILE A 61 2.80 9.84 -6.00
N LEU A 62 1.70 10.32 -5.44
CA LEU A 62 0.42 10.37 -6.13
C LEU A 62 0.35 11.43 -7.24
N SER A 63 1.24 12.43 -7.26
CA SER A 63 1.30 13.44 -8.32
C SER A 63 1.63 12.86 -9.70
N ALA A 64 2.22 11.66 -9.74
CA ALA A 64 2.41 10.91 -10.97
C ALA A 64 1.10 10.43 -11.61
N VAL A 65 -0.03 10.47 -10.89
CA VAL A 65 -1.33 10.02 -11.38
C VAL A 65 -2.12 11.19 -11.97
N PRO A 66 -2.43 11.19 -13.26
CA PRO A 66 -3.17 12.28 -13.88
C PRO A 66 -4.58 12.44 -13.28
N GLY A 67 -4.98 13.70 -13.02
CA GLY A 67 -6.31 14.04 -12.52
C GLY A 67 -6.43 13.94 -10.99
N LEU A 68 -5.34 13.73 -10.26
CA LEU A 68 -5.27 13.91 -8.82
C LEU A 68 -4.80 15.33 -8.50
N TYR A 69 -5.39 15.93 -7.49
CA TYR A 69 -5.07 17.25 -6.97
C TYR A 69 -4.87 17.17 -5.47
N PHE A 70 -3.96 17.96 -4.95
CA PHE A 70 -3.54 17.90 -3.54
C PHE A 70 -3.51 19.27 -2.92
N ARG A 71 -3.82 19.32 -1.63
CA ARG A 71 -3.50 20.44 -0.75
C ARG A 71 -2.71 19.90 0.43
N THR A 72 -1.49 20.39 0.60
CA THR A 72 -0.61 20.02 1.71
C THR A 72 -1.00 20.80 2.95
N GLU A 73 -1.11 20.13 4.08
CA GLU A 73 -1.28 20.74 5.40
C GLU A 73 0.00 20.67 6.23
N ASP A 74 0.86 19.71 5.90
CA ASP A 74 2.15 19.50 6.56
C ASP A 74 3.23 19.20 5.51
N GLY A 75 4.48 19.17 5.93
CA GLY A 75 5.63 18.92 5.04
C GLY A 75 5.96 17.43 4.86
N TYR A 76 5.21 16.53 5.48
CA TYR A 76 5.51 15.09 5.52
C TYR A 76 4.43 14.21 4.89
N GLY A 77 3.34 14.78 4.43
CA GLY A 77 2.24 14.03 3.83
C GLY A 77 1.42 13.19 4.83
N LEU A 78 1.45 13.55 6.11
CA LEU A 78 0.75 12.80 7.16
C LEU A 78 -0.77 13.01 7.15
N ARG A 79 -1.23 14.10 6.56
CA ARG A 79 -2.65 14.46 6.44
C ARG A 79 -2.94 14.93 5.02
N PRO A 80 -2.94 14.03 4.04
CA PRO A 80 -3.16 14.41 2.66
C PRO A 80 -4.61 14.84 2.43
N ASN A 81 -4.78 15.99 1.78
CA ASN A 81 -6.05 16.38 1.20
C ASN A 81 -6.01 16.04 -0.29
N ILE A 82 -6.80 15.08 -0.70
CA ILE A 82 -6.79 14.51 -2.04
C ILE A 82 -8.13 14.76 -2.72
N SER A 83 -8.08 15.23 -3.94
CA SER A 83 -9.21 15.37 -4.85
C SER A 83 -8.92 14.63 -6.14
N ILE A 84 -9.93 14.01 -6.70
CA ILE A 84 -9.86 13.35 -8.01
C ILE A 84 -10.84 14.05 -8.94
N ARG A 85 -10.35 14.46 -10.13
CA ARG A 85 -11.15 15.11 -11.17
C ARG A 85 -11.95 16.35 -10.70
N GLY A 86 -11.37 17.13 -9.78
CA GLY A 86 -11.98 18.38 -9.33
C GLY A 86 -13.09 18.23 -8.29
N THR A 87 -13.23 17.09 -7.64
CA THR A 87 -14.12 16.95 -6.48
C THR A 87 -13.61 17.76 -5.29
N SER A 88 -14.42 17.93 -4.25
CA SER A 88 -13.98 18.62 -3.04
C SER A 88 -12.71 17.98 -2.47
N ILE A 89 -11.72 18.83 -2.22
CA ILE A 89 -10.40 18.40 -1.72
C ILE A 89 -10.38 18.25 -0.20
N ASP A 90 -11.35 18.83 0.48
CA ASP A 90 -11.34 18.94 1.92
C ASP A 90 -11.33 17.55 2.59
N ARG A 91 -10.24 17.30 3.34
CA ARG A 91 -9.98 16.06 4.09
C ARG A 91 -10.20 14.76 3.31
N SER A 92 -10.03 14.81 1.99
CA SER A 92 -10.26 13.68 1.08
C SER A 92 -11.69 13.08 1.17
N ALA A 93 -12.68 13.87 1.58
CA ALA A 93 -14.03 13.38 1.91
C ALA A 93 -14.80 12.77 0.72
N LYS A 94 -14.32 12.97 -0.52
CA LYS A 94 -14.93 12.44 -1.76
C LYS A 94 -14.09 11.36 -2.41
N VAL A 95 -13.06 10.89 -1.73
CA VAL A 95 -12.16 9.83 -2.18
C VAL A 95 -12.12 8.74 -1.13
N THR A 96 -12.39 7.51 -1.53
CA THR A 96 -12.23 6.36 -0.65
C THR A 96 -10.73 6.03 -0.53
N LEU A 97 -10.22 6.00 0.68
CA LEU A 97 -8.86 5.60 0.99
C LEU A 97 -8.85 4.23 1.65
N MET A 98 -8.02 3.35 1.15
CA MET A 98 -7.88 1.98 1.65
C MET A 98 -6.41 1.62 1.82
N GLU A 99 -6.17 0.69 2.70
CA GLU A 99 -4.91 -0.03 2.83
C GLU A 99 -5.22 -1.52 2.78
N ASP A 100 -4.61 -2.23 1.84
CA ASP A 100 -4.87 -3.65 1.57
C ASP A 100 -6.37 -3.98 1.42
N GLY A 101 -7.09 -3.11 0.73
CA GLY A 101 -8.54 -3.25 0.50
C GLY A 101 -9.43 -2.88 1.69
N VAL A 102 -8.85 -2.51 2.82
CA VAL A 102 -9.58 -2.11 4.04
C VAL A 102 -9.67 -0.59 4.12
N LEU A 103 -10.86 -0.08 4.40
CA LEU A 103 -11.07 1.36 4.59
C LEU A 103 -10.22 1.87 5.76
N ILE A 104 -9.40 2.88 5.50
CA ILE A 104 -8.55 3.50 6.51
C ILE A 104 -9.21 4.71 7.13
N ALA A 105 -8.84 4.99 8.36
CA ALA A 105 -9.30 6.05 9.23
C ALA A 105 -10.65 5.78 9.92
N PRO A 106 -10.80 6.35 11.13
CA PRO A 106 -12.02 6.15 11.94
C PRO A 106 -13.26 6.83 11.37
N ALA A 107 -13.10 7.71 10.38
CA ALA A 107 -14.20 8.37 9.70
C ALA A 107 -14.09 8.21 8.17
N PRO A 108 -14.13 6.99 7.64
CA PRO A 108 -13.84 6.70 6.24
C PRO A 108 -14.85 7.32 5.27
N TYR A 109 -16.03 7.65 5.75
CA TYR A 109 -17.14 8.23 4.97
C TYR A 109 -17.15 9.76 4.93
N THR A 110 -16.41 10.45 5.80
CA THR A 110 -16.45 11.92 5.89
C THR A 110 -15.09 12.60 5.85
N SER A 111 -14.05 11.96 6.37
CA SER A 111 -12.73 12.59 6.56
C SER A 111 -11.62 11.54 6.55
N ALA A 112 -11.52 10.80 5.46
CA ALA A 112 -10.71 9.60 5.34
C ALA A 112 -9.23 9.78 5.79
N SER A 113 -8.63 10.91 5.51
CA SER A 113 -7.22 11.16 5.88
C SER A 113 -7.02 12.07 7.09
N ALA A 114 -8.09 12.39 7.84
CA ALA A 114 -8.01 13.38 8.91
C ALA A 114 -7.17 12.94 10.12
N TYR A 115 -7.12 11.65 10.40
CA TYR A 115 -6.55 11.10 11.64
C TYR A 115 -5.44 10.10 11.40
N TYR A 116 -5.42 9.45 10.27
CA TYR A 116 -4.44 8.44 9.94
C TYR A 116 -4.17 8.41 8.44
N PHE A 117 -2.90 8.35 8.10
CA PHE A 117 -2.44 8.00 6.77
C PHE A 117 -1.14 7.18 6.91
N PRO A 118 -1.00 6.05 6.20
CA PRO A 118 0.18 5.21 6.32
C PRO A 118 1.42 5.91 5.75
N THR A 119 2.56 5.66 6.36
CA THR A 119 3.84 6.18 5.87
C THR A 119 4.25 5.52 4.57
N SER A 120 4.79 6.29 3.63
CA SER A 120 5.20 5.80 2.31
C SER A 120 6.19 4.64 2.35
N GLY A 121 7.04 4.58 3.39
CA GLY A 121 8.07 3.55 3.52
C GLY A 121 7.55 2.11 3.71
N ARG A 122 6.28 1.95 4.09
CA ARG A 122 5.65 0.63 4.21
C ARG A 122 4.79 0.24 3.01
N ILE A 123 4.61 1.15 2.05
CA ILE A 123 3.77 0.93 0.87
C ILE A 123 4.61 0.32 -0.24
N ASN A 124 4.11 -0.78 -0.81
CA ASN A 124 4.73 -1.51 -1.91
C ASN A 124 4.18 -1.09 -3.29
N SER A 125 2.90 -0.77 -3.36
CA SER A 125 2.27 -0.25 -4.57
C SER A 125 1.03 0.58 -4.24
N VAL A 126 0.57 1.36 -5.22
CA VAL A 126 -0.63 2.19 -5.06
C VAL A 126 -1.55 1.98 -6.26
N GLU A 127 -2.80 1.69 -5.98
CA GLU A 127 -3.86 1.56 -6.97
C GLU A 127 -4.79 2.77 -6.89
N VAL A 128 -5.09 3.37 -8.03
CA VAL A 128 -6.01 4.51 -8.12
C VAL A 128 -7.11 4.21 -9.13
N LEU A 129 -8.35 4.15 -8.65
CA LEU A 129 -9.53 3.99 -9.48
C LEU A 129 -10.24 5.32 -9.65
N LYS A 130 -10.62 5.62 -10.89
CA LYS A 130 -11.32 6.87 -11.25
C LYS A 130 -12.50 6.57 -12.15
N GLY A 131 -13.69 7.02 -11.75
CA GLY A 131 -14.91 6.82 -12.50
C GLY A 131 -15.74 5.63 -12.02
N PRO A 132 -16.58 5.01 -12.86
CA PRO A 132 -17.60 4.04 -12.42
C PRO A 132 -17.06 2.83 -11.67
N SER A 133 -15.87 2.35 -12.02
CA SER A 133 -15.24 1.20 -11.36
C SER A 133 -14.94 1.43 -9.88
N SER A 134 -14.80 2.69 -9.46
CA SER A 134 -14.51 2.99 -8.04
C SER A 134 -15.67 2.70 -7.10
N ILE A 135 -16.89 2.53 -7.61
CA ILE A 135 -18.09 2.28 -6.79
C ILE A 135 -17.98 0.96 -6.00
N SER A 136 -17.26 -0.01 -6.53
CA SER A 136 -17.00 -1.29 -5.86
C SER A 136 -16.09 -1.16 -4.64
N ALA A 137 -15.32 -0.07 -4.56
CA ALA A 137 -14.38 0.16 -3.48
C ALA A 137 -15.02 0.71 -2.19
N GLY A 138 -16.34 0.91 -2.17
CA GLY A 138 -17.07 1.31 -0.96
C GLY A 138 -17.60 2.74 -0.98
N PRO A 139 -17.92 3.31 0.17
CA PRO A 139 -18.51 4.64 0.28
C PRO A 139 -17.54 5.75 -0.10
N SER A 140 -18.08 6.95 -0.37
CA SER A 140 -17.30 8.17 -0.67
C SER A 140 -16.48 8.13 -1.96
N THR A 141 -16.84 7.27 -2.91
CA THR A 141 -16.13 7.05 -4.19
C THR A 141 -16.52 8.04 -5.29
N ILE A 142 -17.14 9.16 -4.97
CA ILE A 142 -17.57 10.17 -5.96
C ILE A 142 -16.39 10.66 -6.81
N GLY A 143 -15.23 10.89 -6.18
CA GLY A 143 -14.00 11.22 -6.88
C GLY A 143 -13.30 9.99 -7.44
N GLY A 144 -13.31 8.93 -6.68
CA GLY A 144 -12.59 7.70 -6.96
C GLY A 144 -12.14 6.99 -5.69
N ALA A 145 -11.28 6.02 -5.84
CA ALA A 145 -10.70 5.26 -4.73
C ALA A 145 -9.19 5.12 -4.88
N ILE A 146 -8.50 5.12 -3.76
CA ILE A 146 -7.06 4.88 -3.67
C ILE A 146 -6.85 3.72 -2.70
N ASN A 147 -6.16 2.68 -3.16
CA ASN A 147 -5.78 1.55 -2.36
C ASN A 147 -4.25 1.51 -2.24
N LEU A 148 -3.76 1.54 -1.02
CA LEU A 148 -2.34 1.47 -0.69
C LEU A 148 -2.04 0.02 -0.35
N ILE A 149 -1.17 -0.62 -1.12
CA ILE A 149 -0.77 -2.00 -0.87
C ILE A 149 0.48 -2.00 0.00
N SER A 150 0.39 -2.62 1.15
CA SER A 150 1.51 -2.73 2.08
C SER A 150 2.58 -3.71 1.57
N THR A 151 3.78 -3.60 2.12
CA THR A 151 4.87 -4.54 1.82
C THR A 151 4.47 -5.93 2.27
N PRO A 152 4.52 -6.95 1.40
CA PRO A 152 4.15 -8.31 1.76
C PRO A 152 5.06 -8.87 2.86
N ILE A 153 4.50 -9.75 3.68
CA ILE A 153 5.28 -10.45 4.71
C ILE A 153 6.22 -11.43 4.00
N PRO A 154 7.53 -11.34 4.23
CA PRO A 154 8.47 -12.23 3.55
C PRO A 154 8.39 -13.65 4.12
N GLU A 155 8.48 -14.65 3.24
CA GLU A 155 8.48 -16.07 3.63
C GLU A 155 9.72 -16.46 4.46
N THR A 156 10.84 -15.76 4.24
CA THR A 156 12.08 -15.97 4.97
C THR A 156 12.48 -14.72 5.75
N THR A 157 13.21 -14.89 6.85
CA THR A 157 13.72 -13.76 7.61
C THR A 157 14.53 -12.85 6.69
N SER A 158 14.06 -11.65 6.49
CA SER A 158 14.70 -10.62 5.67
C SER A 158 14.65 -9.28 6.38
N GLY A 159 15.56 -8.40 6.03
CA GLY A 159 15.57 -7.03 6.54
C GLY A 159 16.00 -6.08 5.43
N ARG A 160 15.40 -4.90 5.42
CA ARG A 160 15.78 -3.81 4.53
C ARG A 160 16.09 -2.57 5.36
N LEU A 161 17.29 -2.04 5.21
CA LEU A 161 17.68 -0.76 5.79
C LEU A 161 17.89 0.23 4.64
N VAL A 162 17.15 1.32 4.68
CA VAL A 162 17.29 2.40 3.71
C VAL A 162 17.71 3.66 4.46
N GLN A 163 18.79 4.28 4.02
CA GLN A 163 19.29 5.53 4.58
C GLN A 163 19.32 6.58 3.48
N GLU A 164 18.70 7.72 3.75
CA GLU A 164 18.61 8.82 2.81
C GLU A 164 19.26 10.06 3.40
N PHE A 165 19.99 10.76 2.57
CA PHE A 165 20.63 12.02 2.91
C PHE A 165 20.07 13.10 1.99
N GLY A 166 19.68 14.23 2.54
CA GLY A 166 19.13 15.35 1.80
C GLY A 166 19.81 16.67 2.11
N GLU A 167 19.33 17.71 1.47
CA GLU A 167 19.78 19.07 1.72
C GLU A 167 19.47 19.50 3.16
N ASN A 168 20.16 20.52 3.64
CA ASN A 168 20.02 21.06 5.00
C ASN A 168 20.26 20.04 6.13
N GLY A 169 21.09 19.03 5.89
CA GLY A 169 21.41 18.03 6.90
C GLY A 169 20.32 17.02 7.17
N MET A 170 19.37 16.84 6.26
CA MET A 170 18.33 15.81 6.39
C MET A 170 18.96 14.43 6.35
N VAL A 171 18.68 13.63 7.37
CA VAL A 171 19.01 12.19 7.43
C VAL A 171 17.74 11.45 7.77
N ARG A 172 17.40 10.45 6.94
CA ARG A 172 16.26 9.58 7.17
C ARG A 172 16.71 8.13 7.12
N THR A 173 16.16 7.31 8.02
CA THR A 173 16.43 5.87 8.10
C THR A 173 15.09 5.13 8.18
N HIS A 174 14.97 4.09 7.36
CA HIS A 174 13.84 3.15 7.36
C HIS A 174 14.33 1.74 7.59
#